data_1f0cb71af0872fa69127e22b6295d3ea
#
_entry.id   1f0cb71af0872fa69127e22b6295d3ea
#
_cell.length_a   1.000
_cell.length_b   1.000
_cell.length_c   1.000
_cell.angle_alpha   90.00
_cell.angle_beta   90.00
_cell.angle_gamma   90.00
#
_symmetry.space_group_name_H-M   'P 1'
#
loop_
_entity.id
_entity.type
_entity.pdbx_description
1 polymer ?
#
loop_
_entity_poly.entity_id
_entity_poly.type
_entity_poly.pdbx_seq_one_letter_code
_entity_poly.pdbx_strand_id
1 'polypeptide(L)'
;MGDLDLCRERTRWFPALVSNHVVDMINKYPREQLPEALTGYITDRTGYDYHHHAEVGSSNAAFVGDEVTDRFCVLGSVDDHRRKLAELAEAGVDQFNIYLMNGDEEEQLEIYGREIVPSFLRVSGTA
;
A
#
# COMPACT_ATOMS: atom_id res chain seq x y z
N MET A 1 9.04 7.53 6.90
CA MET A 1 7.77 8.21 7.28
C MET A 1 7.96 9.72 7.25
N GLY A 2 6.88 10.50 7.06
CA GLY A 2 6.91 11.96 7.20
C GLY A 2 6.48 12.69 5.94
N ASP A 3 7.42 13.01 5.05
CA ASP A 3 7.12 13.68 3.79
C ASP A 3 6.27 12.78 2.87
N LEU A 4 5.05 13.22 2.58
CA LEU A 4 4.06 12.41 1.85
C LEU A 4 4.47 12.17 0.39
N ASP A 5 5.07 13.17 -0.25
CA ASP A 5 5.47 13.06 -1.65
C ASP A 5 6.64 12.08 -1.79
N LEU A 6 7.58 12.12 -0.86
CA LEU A 6 8.66 11.12 -0.79
C LEU A 6 8.13 9.71 -0.49
N CYS A 7 7.15 9.60 0.40
CA CYS A 7 6.50 8.31 0.69
C CYS A 7 5.81 7.74 -0.57
N ARG A 8 5.08 8.57 -1.32
CA ARG A 8 4.43 8.19 -2.58
C ARG A 8 5.44 7.71 -3.61
N GLU A 9 6.52 8.46 -3.79
CA GLU A 9 7.58 8.09 -4.73
C GLU A 9 8.18 6.72 -4.41
N ARG A 10 8.50 6.48 -3.15
CA ARG A 10 9.10 5.22 -2.69
C ARG A 10 8.17 4.01 -2.76
N THR A 11 6.86 4.21 -2.71
CA THR A 11 5.88 3.10 -2.65
C THR A 11 5.06 2.91 -3.92
N ARG A 12 5.16 3.82 -4.89
CA ARG A 12 4.40 3.78 -6.17
C ARG A 12 4.56 2.48 -6.96
N TRP A 13 5.66 1.78 -6.75
CA TRP A 13 5.89 0.46 -7.36
C TRP A 13 4.88 -0.60 -6.90
N PHE A 14 4.34 -0.48 -5.68
CA PHE A 14 3.44 -1.48 -5.12
C PHE A 14 2.08 -1.53 -5.85
N PRO A 15 1.33 -0.43 -6.04
CA PRO A 15 0.13 -0.49 -6.88
C PRO A 15 0.40 -0.87 -8.34
N ALA A 16 1.59 -0.57 -8.89
CA ALA A 16 1.99 -1.07 -10.19
C ALA A 16 2.13 -2.60 -10.20
N LEU A 17 2.77 -3.17 -9.18
CA LEU A 17 2.89 -4.61 -8.99
C LEU A 17 1.52 -5.28 -8.89
N VAL A 18 0.63 -4.78 -8.04
CA VAL A 18 -0.70 -5.38 -7.83
C VAL A 18 -1.66 -5.14 -8.99
N SER A 19 -1.32 -4.28 -9.94
CA SER A 19 -2.13 -4.01 -11.13
C SER A 19 -2.45 -5.28 -11.95
N ASN A 20 -1.59 -6.30 -11.90
CA ASN A 20 -1.83 -7.60 -12.52
C ASN A 20 -3.07 -8.29 -11.91
N HIS A 21 -3.23 -8.21 -10.59
CA HIS A 21 -4.39 -8.76 -9.90
C HIS A 21 -5.67 -7.96 -10.16
N VAL A 22 -5.54 -6.63 -10.31
CA VAL A 22 -6.67 -5.77 -10.68
C VAL A 22 -7.16 -6.09 -12.08
N VAL A 23 -6.25 -6.32 -13.04
CA VAL A 23 -6.61 -6.79 -14.40
C VAL A 23 -7.38 -8.11 -14.33
N ASP A 24 -6.91 -9.07 -13.53
CA ASP A 24 -7.57 -10.36 -13.36
C ASP A 24 -8.99 -10.21 -12.76
N MET A 25 -9.16 -9.32 -11.78
CA MET A 25 -10.48 -9.01 -11.20
C MET A 25 -11.43 -8.41 -12.24
N ILE A 26 -10.97 -7.45 -13.05
CA ILE A 26 -11.80 -6.83 -14.11
C ILE A 26 -12.25 -7.87 -15.14
N ASN A 27 -11.42 -8.86 -15.43
CA ASN A 27 -11.75 -9.92 -16.37
C ASN A 27 -12.76 -10.95 -15.79
N LYS A 28 -12.86 -11.04 -14.47
CA LYS A 28 -13.72 -12.01 -13.79
C LYS A 28 -15.06 -11.46 -13.31
N TYR A 29 -15.12 -10.16 -13.02
CA TYR A 29 -16.30 -9.52 -12.44
C TYR A 29 -16.83 -8.42 -13.34
N PRO A 30 -18.18 -8.19 -13.36
CA PRO A 30 -18.76 -7.05 -14.05
C PRO A 30 -18.15 -5.73 -13.56
N ARG A 31 -17.76 -4.88 -14.49
CA ARG A 31 -17.05 -3.62 -14.18
C ARG A 31 -17.87 -2.71 -13.25
N GLU A 32 -19.20 -2.77 -13.37
CA GLU A 32 -20.13 -2.00 -12.55
C GLU A 32 -20.13 -2.39 -11.06
N GLN A 33 -19.57 -3.56 -10.75
CA GLN A 33 -19.43 -4.06 -9.38
C GLN A 33 -18.08 -3.69 -8.75
N LEU A 34 -17.16 -3.14 -9.53
CA LEU A 34 -15.82 -2.79 -9.08
C LEU A 34 -15.70 -1.27 -8.93
N PRO A 35 -15.13 -0.76 -7.82
CA PRO A 35 -14.89 0.67 -7.67
C PRO A 35 -14.02 1.23 -8.80
N GLU A 36 -14.45 2.32 -9.43
CA GLU A 36 -13.70 2.97 -10.50
C GLU A 36 -12.29 3.40 -10.03
N ALA A 37 -12.18 3.86 -8.79
CA ALA A 37 -10.91 4.21 -8.17
C ALA A 37 -9.92 3.03 -8.08
N LEU A 38 -10.43 1.79 -8.09
CA LEU A 38 -9.61 0.58 -8.10
C LEU A 38 -9.22 0.14 -9.52
N THR A 39 -10.08 0.42 -10.50
CA THR A 39 -9.99 -0.15 -11.84
C THR A 39 -9.60 0.85 -12.92
N GLY A 40 -9.89 2.15 -12.71
CA GLY A 40 -9.68 3.18 -13.72
C GLY A 40 -8.22 3.41 -14.08
N TYR A 41 -7.32 3.34 -13.09
CA TYR A 41 -5.90 3.64 -13.29
C TYR A 41 -5.17 2.67 -14.22
N ILE A 42 -5.64 1.44 -14.35
CA ILE A 42 -4.99 0.46 -15.23
C ILE A 42 -5.28 0.69 -16.71
N THR A 43 -6.19 1.61 -17.05
CA THR A 43 -6.51 1.96 -18.45
C THR A 43 -5.28 2.52 -19.18
N ASP A 44 -4.42 3.22 -18.48
CA ASP A 44 -3.20 3.84 -19.02
C ASP A 44 -1.97 2.91 -18.94
N ARG A 45 -2.17 1.68 -18.47
CA ARG A 45 -1.10 0.70 -18.35
C ARG A 45 -0.62 0.21 -19.71
N THR A 46 0.67 0.43 -20.01
CA THR A 46 1.34 0.00 -21.24
C THR A 46 2.38 -1.08 -20.99
N GLY A 47 1.95 -2.33 -20.89
CA GLY A 47 2.87 -3.43 -20.63
C GLY A 47 3.37 -3.50 -19.19
N TYR A 48 4.22 -4.48 -18.89
CA TYR A 48 4.83 -4.67 -17.58
C TYR A 48 6.19 -5.33 -17.74
N ASP A 49 7.25 -4.69 -17.22
CA ASP A 49 8.61 -5.23 -17.26
C ASP A 49 8.91 -6.00 -15.97
N TYR A 50 9.02 -7.31 -16.08
CA TYR A 50 9.33 -8.20 -14.95
C TYR A 50 10.78 -8.14 -14.47
N HIS A 51 11.70 -7.52 -15.24
CA HIS A 51 13.09 -7.33 -14.82
C HIS A 51 13.25 -6.20 -13.81
N HIS A 52 12.33 -5.22 -13.81
CA HIS A 52 12.28 -4.09 -12.88
C HIS A 52 11.05 -4.18 -11.96
N HIS A 53 10.77 -5.37 -11.52
CA HIS A 53 9.65 -5.70 -10.65
C HIS A 53 9.95 -5.27 -9.21
N ALA A 54 8.99 -4.59 -8.57
CA ALA A 54 9.10 -4.17 -7.16
C ALA A 54 10.29 -3.24 -6.84
N GLU A 55 10.64 -2.35 -7.76
CA GLU A 55 11.74 -1.39 -7.59
C GLU A 55 11.22 0.03 -7.47
N VAL A 56 11.80 0.80 -6.54
CA VAL A 56 11.58 2.25 -6.42
C VAL A 56 12.03 2.92 -7.72
N GLY A 57 11.18 3.78 -8.30
CA GLY A 57 11.47 4.47 -9.55
C GLY A 57 11.32 3.63 -10.83
N SER A 58 10.77 2.41 -10.72
CA SER A 58 10.48 1.57 -11.89
C SER A 58 9.57 2.26 -12.90
N SER A 59 9.87 2.09 -14.19
CA SER A 59 9.02 2.54 -15.30
C SER A 59 7.62 1.90 -15.28
N ASN A 60 7.48 0.74 -14.65
CA ASN A 60 6.19 0.09 -14.42
C ASN A 60 5.21 0.95 -13.61
N ALA A 61 5.72 1.90 -12.83
CA ALA A 61 4.91 2.78 -11.98
C ALA A 61 4.44 4.07 -12.67
N ALA A 62 4.83 4.34 -13.91
CA ALA A 62 4.57 5.60 -14.60
C ALA A 62 3.08 5.94 -14.77
N PHE A 63 2.20 4.93 -14.84
CA PHE A 63 0.75 5.11 -14.95
C PHE A 63 0.03 5.27 -13.59
N VAL A 64 0.75 5.11 -12.48
CA VAL A 64 0.17 5.13 -11.13
C VAL A 64 0.18 6.55 -10.59
N GLY A 65 -0.99 7.15 -10.43
CA GLY A 65 -1.16 8.47 -9.82
C GLY A 65 -1.10 8.43 -8.28
N ASP A 66 -1.01 9.61 -7.68
CA ASP A 66 -0.93 9.76 -6.21
C ASP A 66 -2.15 9.21 -5.50
N GLU A 67 -3.36 9.48 -6.02
CA GLU A 67 -4.60 8.96 -5.44
C GLU A 67 -4.61 7.42 -5.35
N VAL A 68 -4.11 6.76 -6.38
CA VAL A 68 -4.00 5.30 -6.41
C VAL A 68 -2.99 4.83 -5.36
N THR A 69 -1.83 5.49 -5.29
CA THR A 69 -0.81 5.18 -4.29
C THR A 69 -1.35 5.31 -2.86
N ASP A 70 -2.07 6.39 -2.58
CA ASP A 70 -2.68 6.66 -1.26
C ASP A 70 -3.75 5.61 -0.88
N ARG A 71 -4.43 5.03 -1.87
CA ARG A 71 -5.41 3.96 -1.62
C ARG A 71 -4.77 2.61 -1.33
N PHE A 72 -3.72 2.27 -2.05
CA PHE A 72 -3.06 0.95 -1.94
C PHE A 72 -2.00 0.88 -0.85
N CYS A 73 -1.50 2.02 -0.38
CA CYS A 73 -0.40 2.07 0.57
C CYS A 73 -0.81 2.76 1.88
N VAL A 74 -0.10 2.45 2.95
CA VAL A 74 -0.17 3.18 4.21
C VAL A 74 0.99 4.15 4.25
N LEU A 75 0.70 5.45 4.20
CA LEU A 75 1.67 6.52 3.99
C LEU A 75 1.50 7.64 5.00
N GLY A 76 2.54 8.46 5.16
CA GLY A 76 2.52 9.69 5.94
C GLY A 76 3.21 9.59 7.28
N SER A 77 2.69 10.27 8.28
CA SER A 77 3.18 10.29 9.65
C SER A 77 2.86 9.01 10.41
N VAL A 78 3.45 8.85 11.61
CA VAL A 78 3.10 7.75 12.52
C VAL A 78 1.59 7.73 12.82
N ASP A 79 0.98 8.90 13.02
CA ASP A 79 -0.45 8.99 13.32
C ASP A 79 -1.32 8.64 12.10
N ASP A 80 -0.88 8.96 10.88
CA ASP A 80 -1.56 8.51 9.66
C ASP A 80 -1.53 6.99 9.54
N HIS A 81 -0.40 6.37 9.84
CA HIS A 81 -0.28 4.91 9.87
C HIS A 81 -1.20 4.29 10.93
N ARG A 82 -1.22 4.82 12.16
CA ARG A 82 -2.11 4.34 13.23
C ARG A 82 -3.57 4.43 12.82
N ARG A 83 -3.98 5.57 12.26
CA ARG A 83 -5.35 5.80 11.80
C ARG A 83 -5.75 4.81 10.71
N LYS A 84 -4.93 4.67 9.66
CA LYS A 84 -5.21 3.77 8.53
C LYS A 84 -5.27 2.30 8.96
N LEU A 85 -4.37 1.87 9.85
CA LEU A 85 -4.37 0.52 10.38
C LEU A 85 -5.58 0.26 11.29
N ALA A 86 -6.03 1.25 12.06
CA ALA A 86 -7.26 1.15 12.83
C ALA A 86 -8.50 0.99 11.93
N GLU A 87 -8.60 1.78 10.85
CA GLU A 87 -9.66 1.65 9.84
C GLU A 87 -9.68 0.23 9.22
N LEU A 88 -8.51 -0.33 8.92
CA LEU A 88 -8.39 -1.69 8.38
C LEU A 88 -8.83 -2.74 9.42
N ALA A 89 -8.46 -2.58 10.67
CA ALA A 89 -8.88 -3.46 11.76
C ALA A 89 -10.40 -3.41 11.98
N GLU A 90 -11.02 -2.22 11.93
CA GLU A 90 -12.47 -2.04 11.99
C GLU A 90 -13.18 -2.70 10.80
N ALA A 91 -12.54 -2.70 9.62
CA ALA A 91 -13.04 -3.40 8.43
C ALA A 91 -12.87 -4.93 8.49
N GLY A 92 -12.27 -5.47 9.57
CA GLY A 92 -12.10 -6.91 9.78
C GLY A 92 -10.74 -7.48 9.35
N VAL A 93 -9.73 -6.64 9.15
CA VAL A 93 -8.36 -7.10 8.86
C VAL A 93 -7.70 -7.54 10.17
N ASP A 94 -7.35 -8.81 10.28
CA ASP A 94 -6.71 -9.40 11.46
C ASP A 94 -5.19 -9.38 11.40
N GLN A 95 -4.62 -9.27 10.21
CA GLN A 95 -3.18 -9.28 10.00
C GLN A 95 -2.78 -8.26 8.92
N PHE A 96 -1.77 -7.46 9.21
CA PHE A 96 -1.14 -6.54 8.27
C PHE A 96 0.34 -6.87 8.10
N ASN A 97 0.75 -7.19 6.88
CA ASN A 97 2.14 -7.49 6.54
C ASN A 97 2.81 -6.25 5.96
N ILE A 98 3.97 -5.90 6.50
CA ILE A 98 4.74 -4.74 6.05
C ILE A 98 5.78 -5.19 5.03
N TYR A 99 5.80 -4.52 3.86
CA TYR A 99 6.88 -4.68 2.89
C TYR A 99 8.02 -3.74 3.22
N LEU A 100 9.14 -4.29 3.63
CA LEU A 100 10.37 -3.55 3.92
C LEU A 100 11.28 -3.58 2.69
N MET A 101 10.98 -2.75 1.69
CA MET A 101 11.63 -2.76 0.37
C MET A 101 11.84 -1.35 -0.21
N ASN A 102 11.89 -0.31 0.64
CA ASN A 102 11.92 1.08 0.20
C ASN A 102 13.25 1.79 0.44
N GLY A 103 14.28 1.04 0.89
CA GLY A 103 15.62 1.57 1.17
C GLY A 103 15.78 2.23 2.53
N ASP A 104 14.78 2.09 3.42
CA ASP A 104 14.77 2.60 4.80
C ASP A 104 14.23 1.53 5.80
N GLU A 105 14.54 0.27 5.53
CA GLU A 105 13.96 -0.90 6.18
C GLU A 105 14.18 -0.90 7.69
N GLU A 106 15.41 -0.62 8.13
CA GLU A 106 15.77 -0.61 9.56
C GLU A 106 15.02 0.49 10.31
N GLU A 107 14.96 1.70 9.74
CA GLU A 107 14.23 2.82 10.31
C GLU A 107 12.73 2.53 10.41
N GLN A 108 12.15 1.96 9.36
CA GLN A 108 10.74 1.59 9.35
C GLN A 108 10.43 0.52 10.41
N LEU A 109 11.27 -0.51 10.52
CA LEU A 109 11.11 -1.56 11.51
C LEU A 109 11.16 -1.01 12.94
N GLU A 110 12.12 -0.10 13.22
CA GLU A 110 12.26 0.55 14.52
C GLU A 110 11.02 1.40 14.86
N ILE A 111 10.56 2.24 13.92
CA ILE A 111 9.39 3.09 14.12
C ILE A 111 8.13 2.23 14.36
N TYR A 112 7.90 1.21 13.54
CA TYR A 112 6.76 0.32 13.74
C TYR A 112 6.81 -0.39 15.08
N GLY A 113 7.97 -0.92 15.47
CA GLY A 113 8.14 -1.62 16.76
C GLY A 113 7.91 -0.72 17.96
N ARG A 114 8.36 0.53 17.91
CA ARG A 114 8.28 1.47 19.04
C ARG A 114 6.95 2.23 19.09
N GLU A 115 6.45 2.67 17.92
CA GLU A 115 5.36 3.65 17.88
C GLU A 115 4.01 3.06 17.44
N ILE A 116 4.00 2.05 16.57
CA ILE A 116 2.78 1.59 15.93
C ILE A 116 2.29 0.28 16.53
N VAL A 117 3.12 -0.76 16.54
CA VAL A 117 2.76 -2.09 17.06
C VAL A 117 2.17 -2.04 18.47
N PRO A 118 2.72 -1.28 19.45
CA PRO A 118 2.15 -1.21 20.79
C PRO A 118 0.70 -0.71 20.82
N SER A 119 0.28 0.09 19.84
CA SER A 119 -1.09 0.61 19.76
C SER A 119 -2.13 -0.47 19.39
N PHE A 120 -1.69 -1.59 18.82
CA PHE A 120 -2.54 -2.69 18.37
C PHE A 120 -2.36 -3.97 19.17
N LEU A 121 -1.36 -4.04 20.05
CA LEU A 121 -1.24 -5.16 20.97
C LEU A 121 -2.43 -5.13 21.94
N ARG A 122 -3.32 -6.11 21.85
CA ARG A 122 -4.29 -6.34 22.91
C ARG A 122 -3.50 -6.54 24.18
N VAL A 123 -3.68 -5.67 25.15
CA VAL A 123 -3.24 -5.93 26.51
C VAL A 123 -3.99 -7.19 26.93
N SER A 124 -3.31 -8.33 26.90
CA SER A 124 -3.79 -9.57 27.51
C SER A 124 -3.77 -9.31 29.02
N GLY A 125 -4.76 -8.60 29.46
CA GLY A 125 -4.88 -8.11 30.81
C GLY A 125 -6.14 -8.64 31.45
N THR A 126 -5.91 -9.51 32.37
CA THR A 126 -6.73 -9.85 33.57
C THR A 126 -8.11 -10.43 33.31
N ALA A 127 -8.11 -11.75 33.33
CA ALA A 127 -9.26 -12.47 33.89
C ALA A 127 -9.38 -12.12 35.41
#